data_e86cac54cb7e85aa9b648d6719d250d0
#
_entry.id   e86cac54cb7e85aa9b648d6719d250d0
#
_cell.length_a   1.000
_cell.length_b   1.000
_cell.length_c   1.000
_cell.angle_alpha   90.00
_cell.angle_beta   90.00
_cell.angle_gamma   90.00
#
_symmetry.space_group_name_H-M   'P 1'
#
loop_
_entity.id
_entity.type
_entity.pdbx_description
1 polymer ?
#
loop_
_entity_poly.entity_id
_entity_poly.type
_entity_poly.pdbx_seq_one_letter_code
_entity_poly.pdbx_strand_id
1 'polypeptide(L)'
;VDNKVLVAGRRRRRDASGMKQAKELQRAELHKTIWRIANNLRGSVDGWDFKSYVLEILFYRFISENLTAYLNEQERATGNPDFDYPRLSNDDAEFGRKETVTEKGFYILPEDLFVNVRKHAADDANLNETLERVFKDIEASARGTASEDDLKGLFDDLDVNSQKLGPTVAKRNEKLVKLLDAIGDLNPNPPMR
;
A
#
# COMPACT_ATOMS: atom_id res chain seq x y z
N VAL A 1 11.57 49.83 10.61
CA VAL A 1 11.83 48.43 11.01
C VAL A 1 10.51 47.64 11.08
N ASP A 2 9.71 47.42 10.04
CA ASP A 2 8.55 46.52 10.25
C ASP A 2 7.96 45.85 8.99
N ASN A 3 8.53 46.11 7.82
CA ASN A 3 7.94 45.61 6.58
C ASN A 3 8.39 44.18 6.21
N LYS A 4 9.53 43.71 6.76
CA LYS A 4 10.06 42.35 6.48
C LYS A 4 9.31 41.23 7.26
N VAL A 5 8.79 41.49 8.45
CA VAL A 5 8.09 40.57 9.29
C VAL A 5 6.66 40.26 8.76
N LEU A 6 6.00 41.30 8.23
CA LEU A 6 4.66 41.19 7.62
C LEU A 6 4.67 40.41 6.31
N VAL A 7 5.72 40.49 5.51
CA VAL A 7 5.85 39.74 4.25
C VAL A 7 6.14 38.25 4.50
N ALA A 8 6.96 37.92 5.52
CA ALA A 8 7.27 36.57 5.90
C ALA A 8 6.02 35.82 6.47
N GLY A 9 5.20 36.50 7.26
CA GLY A 9 3.95 35.96 7.80
C GLY A 9 2.89 35.69 6.73
N ARG A 10 2.81 36.53 5.70
CA ARG A 10 1.90 36.33 4.55
C ARG A 10 2.35 35.20 3.64
N ARG A 11 3.65 34.99 3.42
CA ARG A 11 4.18 33.83 2.68
C ARG A 11 3.87 32.52 3.40
N ARG A 12 4.16 32.39 4.69
CA ARG A 12 3.87 31.17 5.49
C ARG A 12 2.37 30.80 5.50
N ARG A 13 1.48 31.81 5.55
CA ARG A 13 0.03 31.56 5.49
C ARG A 13 -0.44 31.12 4.10
N ARG A 14 0.15 31.63 3.02
CA ARG A 14 -0.15 31.19 1.64
C ARG A 14 0.35 29.78 1.39
N ASP A 15 1.54 29.43 1.88
CA ASP A 15 2.10 28.09 1.73
C ASP A 15 1.29 27.05 2.53
N ALA A 16 0.85 27.37 3.74
CA ALA A 16 -0.02 26.51 4.54
C ALA A 16 -1.42 26.34 3.94
N SER A 17 -1.97 27.38 3.33
CA SER A 17 -3.26 27.34 2.61
C SER A 17 -3.15 26.51 1.34
N GLY A 18 -2.06 26.66 0.58
CA GLY A 18 -1.79 25.87 -0.62
C GLY A 18 -1.61 24.37 -0.31
N MET A 19 -0.88 24.04 0.77
CA MET A 19 -0.74 22.64 1.23
C MET A 19 -2.06 22.04 1.71
N LYS A 20 -2.93 22.83 2.34
CA LYS A 20 -4.25 22.36 2.79
C LYS A 20 -5.16 22.09 1.59
N GLN A 21 -5.18 22.98 0.60
CA GLN A 21 -5.92 22.79 -0.65
C GLN A 21 -5.40 21.58 -1.45
N ALA A 22 -4.09 21.37 -1.53
CA ALA A 22 -3.50 20.22 -2.20
C ALA A 22 -3.91 18.90 -1.52
N LYS A 23 -3.91 18.84 -0.18
CA LYS A 23 -4.38 17.67 0.60
C LYS A 23 -5.88 17.41 0.41
N GLU A 24 -6.70 18.45 0.33
CA GLU A 24 -8.15 18.31 0.09
C GLU A 24 -8.43 17.81 -1.33
N LEU A 25 -7.67 18.30 -2.31
CA LEU A 25 -7.75 17.82 -3.70
C LEU A 25 -7.35 16.34 -3.80
N GLN A 26 -6.26 15.96 -3.15
CA GLN A 26 -5.80 14.56 -3.10
C GLN A 26 -6.83 13.65 -2.44
N ARG A 27 -7.48 14.09 -1.36
CA ARG A 27 -8.58 13.33 -0.72
C ARG A 27 -9.78 13.19 -1.63
N ALA A 28 -10.16 14.24 -2.33
CA ALA A 28 -11.28 14.22 -3.27
C ALA A 28 -11.04 13.27 -4.45
N GLU A 29 -9.82 13.28 -5.02
CA GLU A 29 -9.42 12.37 -6.09
C GLU A 29 -9.33 10.91 -5.59
N LEU A 30 -8.83 10.69 -4.39
CA LEU A 30 -8.81 9.36 -3.75
C LEU A 30 -10.25 8.84 -3.56
N HIS A 31 -11.16 9.66 -3.02
CA HIS A 31 -12.57 9.29 -2.88
C HIS A 31 -13.24 8.97 -4.22
N LYS A 32 -13.03 9.80 -5.23
CA LYS A 32 -13.57 9.60 -6.59
C LYS A 32 -13.06 8.28 -7.18
N THR A 33 -11.82 7.96 -6.92
CA THR A 33 -11.17 6.76 -7.40
C THR A 33 -11.66 5.51 -6.67
N ILE A 34 -11.81 5.56 -5.34
CA ILE A 34 -12.45 4.51 -4.54
C ILE A 34 -13.88 4.27 -5.04
N TRP A 35 -14.66 5.32 -5.34
CA TRP A 35 -15.99 5.22 -5.92
C TRP A 35 -15.99 4.59 -7.31
N ARG A 36 -15.00 4.91 -8.15
CA ARG A 36 -14.86 4.30 -9.48
C ARG A 36 -14.57 2.82 -9.39
N ILE A 37 -13.66 2.40 -8.48
CA ILE A 37 -13.37 1.00 -8.20
C ILE A 37 -14.63 0.30 -7.71
N ALA A 38 -15.33 0.89 -6.74
CA ALA A 38 -16.58 0.38 -6.23
C ALA A 38 -17.63 0.18 -7.33
N ASN A 39 -17.73 1.11 -8.28
CA ASN A 39 -18.66 1.01 -9.41
C ASN A 39 -18.25 -0.06 -10.43
N ASN A 40 -16.95 -0.21 -10.70
CA ASN A 40 -16.43 -1.24 -11.62
C ASN A 40 -16.56 -2.66 -11.07
N LEU A 41 -16.62 -2.80 -9.75
CA LEU A 41 -16.81 -4.07 -9.05
C LEU A 41 -18.28 -4.27 -8.59
N ARG A 42 -19.20 -3.32 -8.92
CA ARG A 42 -20.63 -3.46 -8.64
C ARG A 42 -21.19 -4.73 -9.25
N GLY A 43 -21.86 -5.52 -8.40
CA GLY A 43 -22.40 -6.84 -8.78
C GLY A 43 -21.49 -8.01 -8.43
N SER A 44 -20.30 -7.73 -7.91
CA SER A 44 -19.34 -8.77 -7.48
C SER A 44 -19.25 -8.95 -5.97
N VAL A 45 -19.46 -7.89 -5.17
CA VAL A 45 -19.41 -7.93 -3.69
C VAL A 45 -20.42 -6.93 -3.13
N ASP A 46 -21.12 -7.26 -2.04
CA ASP A 46 -22.07 -6.36 -1.38
C ASP A 46 -21.36 -5.14 -0.76
N GLY A 47 -22.03 -3.98 -0.80
CA GLY A 47 -21.43 -2.66 -0.67
C GLY A 47 -20.64 -2.34 0.63
N TRP A 48 -20.87 -3.04 1.75
CA TRP A 48 -20.13 -2.81 3.00
C TRP A 48 -18.80 -3.56 3.04
N ASP A 49 -18.80 -4.82 2.69
CA ASP A 49 -17.60 -5.66 2.68
C ASP A 49 -16.58 -5.19 1.64
N PHE A 50 -17.08 -4.71 0.49
CA PHE A 50 -16.23 -4.15 -0.56
C PHE A 50 -15.34 -3.00 -0.08
N LYS A 51 -15.84 -2.15 0.81
CA LYS A 51 -15.11 -1.00 1.33
C LYS A 51 -13.91 -1.44 2.16
N SER A 52 -14.05 -2.45 3.01
CA SER A 52 -12.95 -3.02 3.79
C SER A 52 -11.90 -3.62 2.87
N TYR A 53 -12.29 -4.45 1.90
CA TYR A 53 -11.37 -5.04 0.92
C TYR A 53 -10.54 -3.98 0.18
N VAL A 54 -11.16 -2.90 -0.28
CA VAL A 54 -10.45 -1.81 -0.98
C VAL A 54 -9.47 -1.10 -0.04
N LEU A 55 -9.88 -0.81 1.18
CA LEU A 55 -9.04 -0.07 2.14
C LEU A 55 -7.80 -0.88 2.54
N GLU A 56 -7.97 -2.15 2.82
CA GLU A 56 -6.86 -3.00 3.27
C GLU A 56 -5.87 -3.29 2.14
N ILE A 57 -6.34 -3.54 0.92
CA ILE A 57 -5.45 -3.68 -0.24
C ILE A 57 -4.77 -2.35 -0.61
N LEU A 58 -5.45 -1.20 -0.47
CA LEU A 58 -4.82 0.12 -0.62
C LEU A 58 -3.72 0.33 0.42
N PHE A 59 -3.98 -0.06 1.66
CA PHE A 59 -2.99 0.04 2.72
C PHE A 59 -1.79 -0.89 2.47
N TYR A 60 -2.05 -2.13 2.08
CA TYR A 60 -1.00 -3.07 1.68
C TYR A 60 -0.11 -2.49 0.56
N ARG A 61 -0.72 -1.92 -0.49
CA ARG A 61 0.02 -1.23 -1.53
C ARG A 61 0.85 -0.08 -0.96
N PHE A 62 0.25 0.75 -0.11
CA PHE A 62 0.91 1.91 0.48
C PHE A 62 2.16 1.54 1.29
N ILE A 63 2.06 0.55 2.20
CA ILE A 63 3.22 0.12 3.00
C ILE A 63 4.29 -0.56 2.15
N SER A 64 3.90 -1.33 1.11
CA SER A 64 4.83 -1.95 0.16
C SER A 64 5.62 -0.91 -0.63
N GLU A 65 4.94 0.12 -1.18
CA GLU A 65 5.58 1.20 -1.93
C GLU A 65 6.49 2.06 -1.04
N ASN A 66 6.07 2.36 0.20
CA ASN A 66 6.88 3.12 1.15
C ASN A 66 8.14 2.35 1.58
N LEU A 67 8.03 1.07 1.85
CA LEU A 67 9.19 0.24 2.19
C LEU A 67 10.16 0.17 1.01
N THR A 68 9.67 -0.08 -0.19
CA THR A 68 10.48 -0.10 -1.42
C THR A 68 11.22 1.21 -1.64
N ALA A 69 10.51 2.34 -1.55
CA ALA A 69 11.11 3.66 -1.74
C ALA A 69 12.21 3.93 -0.70
N TYR A 70 11.95 3.59 0.56
CA TYR A 70 12.91 3.75 1.64
C TYR A 70 14.19 2.94 1.40
N LEU A 71 14.07 1.64 1.14
CA LEU A 71 15.23 0.77 0.94
C LEU A 71 16.03 1.16 -0.31
N ASN A 72 15.35 1.51 -1.40
CA ASN A 72 16.02 2.00 -2.62
C ASN A 72 16.74 3.33 -2.38
N GLU A 73 16.20 4.24 -1.56
CA GLU A 73 16.86 5.50 -1.22
C GLU A 73 18.11 5.28 -0.36
N GLN A 74 18.04 4.42 0.66
CA GLN A 74 19.17 4.06 1.51
C GLN A 74 20.33 3.47 0.70
N GLU A 75 20.06 2.50 -0.14
CA GLU A 75 21.06 1.84 -0.99
C GLU A 75 21.68 2.81 -2.01
N ARG A 76 20.90 3.69 -2.61
CA ARG A 76 21.43 4.74 -3.49
C ARG A 76 22.34 5.72 -2.76
N ALA A 77 22.01 6.08 -1.52
CA ALA A 77 22.83 6.95 -0.70
C ALA A 77 24.18 6.32 -0.32
N THR A 78 24.24 4.98 -0.23
CA THR A 78 25.48 4.23 0.04
C THR A 78 26.30 3.90 -1.22
N GLY A 79 25.85 4.32 -2.40
CA GLY A 79 26.60 4.19 -3.65
C GLY A 79 26.14 3.05 -4.57
N ASN A 80 24.94 2.53 -4.36
CA ASN A 80 24.31 1.51 -5.21
C ASN A 80 23.12 2.12 -5.99
N PRO A 81 23.36 2.90 -7.06
CA PRO A 81 22.31 3.65 -7.75
C PRO A 81 21.30 2.77 -8.48
N ASP A 82 21.69 1.56 -8.87
CA ASP A 82 20.87 0.62 -9.63
C ASP A 82 20.08 -0.36 -8.75
N PHE A 83 20.18 -0.20 -7.43
CA PHE A 83 19.45 -1.05 -6.49
C PHE A 83 17.94 -0.90 -6.66
N ASP A 84 17.26 -2.04 -6.74
CA ASP A 84 15.80 -2.12 -6.90
C ASP A 84 15.28 -3.26 -6.01
N TYR A 85 14.80 -2.92 -4.83
CA TYR A 85 14.37 -3.88 -3.81
C TYR A 85 13.38 -4.94 -4.32
N PRO A 86 12.35 -4.62 -5.12
CA PRO A 86 11.43 -5.62 -5.69
C PRO A 86 12.09 -6.69 -6.58
N ARG A 87 13.32 -6.47 -7.01
CA ARG A 87 14.07 -7.40 -7.88
C ARG A 87 15.01 -8.33 -7.13
N LEU A 88 15.22 -8.08 -5.85
CA LEU A 88 16.04 -8.97 -5.03
C LEU A 88 15.38 -10.34 -4.88
N SER A 89 16.23 -11.36 -4.68
CA SER A 89 15.77 -12.63 -4.15
C SER A 89 15.36 -12.47 -2.68
N ASN A 90 14.47 -13.32 -2.19
CA ASN A 90 14.11 -13.31 -0.78
C ASN A 90 15.32 -13.61 0.12
N ASP A 91 16.21 -14.51 -0.32
CA ASP A 91 17.42 -14.88 0.44
C ASP A 91 18.35 -13.66 0.60
N ASP A 92 18.56 -12.88 -0.47
CA ASP A 92 19.39 -11.67 -0.38
C ASP A 92 18.72 -10.60 0.49
N ALA A 93 17.41 -10.47 0.39
CA ALA A 93 16.65 -9.48 1.16
C ALA A 93 16.64 -9.78 2.68
N GLU A 94 16.70 -11.06 3.08
CA GLU A 94 16.72 -11.48 4.49
C GLU A 94 17.93 -10.91 5.26
N PHE A 95 19.04 -10.65 4.60
CA PHE A 95 20.22 -10.05 5.28
C PHE A 95 19.91 -8.66 5.86
N GLY A 96 19.04 -7.89 5.22
CA GLY A 96 18.61 -6.55 5.67
C GLY A 96 17.41 -6.53 6.62
N ARG A 97 16.73 -7.67 6.85
CA ARG A 97 15.48 -7.73 7.62
C ARG A 97 15.59 -7.07 9.00
N LYS A 98 16.58 -7.45 9.78
CA LYS A 98 16.73 -7.00 11.18
C LYS A 98 16.88 -5.49 11.28
N GLU A 99 17.68 -4.88 10.41
CA GLU A 99 17.91 -3.44 10.37
C GLU A 99 16.63 -2.72 9.93
N THR A 100 16.02 -3.20 8.85
CA THR A 100 14.76 -2.67 8.33
C THR A 100 13.64 -2.70 9.38
N VAL A 101 13.46 -3.81 10.09
CA VAL A 101 12.46 -3.92 11.18
C VAL A 101 12.78 -2.92 12.29
N THR A 102 14.04 -2.73 12.64
CA THR A 102 14.44 -1.76 13.68
C THR A 102 14.08 -0.32 13.28
N GLU A 103 14.25 0.03 12.01
CA GLU A 103 14.06 1.39 11.51
C GLU A 103 12.64 1.70 11.08
N LYS A 104 11.96 0.73 10.44
CA LYS A 104 10.61 0.90 9.88
C LYS A 104 9.50 0.29 10.73
N GLY A 105 9.86 -0.59 11.66
CA GLY A 105 8.91 -1.28 12.52
C GLY A 105 8.22 -2.48 11.88
N PHE A 106 8.50 -2.81 10.62
CA PHE A 106 7.96 -3.97 9.90
C PHE A 106 8.83 -4.34 8.71
N TYR A 107 8.52 -5.49 8.10
CA TYR A 107 9.23 -5.99 6.92
C TYR A 107 8.29 -6.69 5.95
N ILE A 108 8.58 -6.58 4.65
CA ILE A 108 7.90 -7.31 3.58
C ILE A 108 8.98 -7.86 2.66
N LEU A 109 8.96 -9.16 2.40
CA LEU A 109 9.87 -9.78 1.43
C LEU A 109 9.63 -9.28 0.01
N PRO A 110 10.63 -9.27 -0.88
CA PRO A 110 10.46 -8.84 -2.26
C PRO A 110 9.29 -9.52 -2.98
N GLU A 111 9.17 -10.85 -2.89
CA GLU A 111 8.07 -11.58 -3.53
C GLU A 111 6.68 -11.20 -2.98
N ASP A 112 6.62 -10.77 -1.70
CA ASP A 112 5.41 -10.39 -0.99
C ASP A 112 5.06 -8.91 -1.13
N LEU A 113 5.84 -8.12 -1.86
CA LEU A 113 5.49 -6.74 -2.19
C LEU A 113 4.27 -6.71 -3.11
N PHE A 114 3.40 -5.72 -2.89
CA PHE A 114 2.19 -5.52 -3.70
C PHE A 114 2.45 -5.61 -5.21
N VAL A 115 3.54 -5.01 -5.70
CA VAL A 115 3.89 -5.01 -7.12
C VAL A 115 4.18 -6.41 -7.65
N ASN A 116 4.84 -7.25 -6.87
CA ASN A 116 5.19 -8.61 -7.27
C ASN A 116 4.00 -9.57 -7.11
N VAL A 117 3.26 -9.49 -6.00
CA VAL A 117 2.02 -10.27 -5.83
C VAL A 117 1.03 -9.95 -6.94
N ARG A 118 0.79 -8.68 -7.26
CA ARG A 118 -0.09 -8.27 -8.37
C ARG A 118 0.37 -8.85 -9.70
N LYS A 119 1.68 -8.79 -9.97
CA LYS A 119 2.27 -9.26 -11.24
C LYS A 119 2.00 -10.76 -11.49
N HIS A 120 1.98 -11.55 -10.43
CA HIS A 120 1.80 -13.00 -10.52
C HIS A 120 0.38 -13.47 -10.16
N ALA A 121 -0.49 -12.55 -9.73
CA ALA A 121 -1.82 -12.86 -9.21
C ALA A 121 -2.72 -13.66 -10.17
N ALA A 122 -2.65 -13.37 -11.48
CA ALA A 122 -3.48 -14.03 -12.48
C ALA A 122 -3.08 -15.51 -12.69
N ASP A 123 -1.82 -15.84 -12.43
CA ASP A 123 -1.24 -17.18 -12.61
C ASP A 123 -1.20 -17.96 -11.27
N ASP A 124 -1.52 -17.31 -10.15
CA ASP A 124 -1.55 -17.94 -8.82
C ASP A 124 -2.91 -18.57 -8.54
N ALA A 125 -3.00 -19.89 -8.70
CA ALA A 125 -4.21 -20.65 -8.39
C ALA A 125 -4.61 -20.58 -6.91
N ASN A 126 -3.68 -20.24 -6.01
CA ASN A 126 -3.85 -20.15 -4.56
C ASN A 126 -3.69 -18.69 -4.04
N LEU A 127 -4.02 -17.70 -4.87
CA LEU A 127 -3.85 -16.27 -4.54
C LEU A 127 -4.47 -15.89 -3.19
N ASN A 128 -5.62 -16.49 -2.83
CA ASN A 128 -6.24 -16.29 -1.52
C ASN A 128 -5.32 -16.73 -0.36
N GLU A 129 -4.66 -17.88 -0.47
CA GLU A 129 -3.70 -18.36 0.54
C GLU A 129 -2.43 -17.51 0.55
N THR A 130 -1.95 -17.12 -0.63
CA THR A 130 -0.80 -16.21 -0.77
C THR A 130 -1.06 -14.90 -0.05
N LEU A 131 -2.19 -14.24 -0.28
CA LEU A 131 -2.54 -12.98 0.38
C LEU A 131 -2.70 -13.15 1.91
N GLU A 132 -3.37 -14.22 2.35
CA GLU A 132 -3.51 -14.52 3.78
C GLU A 132 -2.14 -14.68 4.46
N ARG A 133 -1.21 -15.41 3.84
CA ARG A 133 0.15 -15.56 4.33
C ARG A 133 0.89 -14.22 4.38
N VAL A 134 0.86 -13.47 3.29
CA VAL A 134 1.52 -12.16 3.19
C VAL A 134 1.08 -11.23 4.33
N PHE A 135 -0.20 -11.13 4.59
CA PHE A 135 -0.72 -10.25 5.66
C PHE A 135 -0.29 -10.71 7.04
N LYS A 136 -0.34 -12.03 7.31
CA LYS A 136 0.16 -12.60 8.57
C LYS A 136 1.66 -12.37 8.74
N ASP A 137 2.45 -12.47 7.69
CA ASP A 137 3.90 -12.27 7.73
C ASP A 137 4.25 -10.79 7.97
N ILE A 138 3.51 -9.86 7.38
CA ILE A 138 3.65 -8.42 7.64
C ILE A 138 3.38 -8.12 9.12
N GLU A 139 2.25 -8.57 9.66
CA GLU A 139 1.90 -8.38 11.07
C GLU A 139 2.91 -9.05 12.01
N ALA A 140 3.34 -10.28 11.67
CA ALA A 140 4.33 -11.01 12.45
C ALA A 140 5.68 -10.31 12.48
N SER A 141 6.08 -9.64 11.39
CA SER A 141 7.33 -8.90 11.30
C SER A 141 7.39 -7.68 12.23
N ALA A 142 6.22 -7.13 12.59
CA ALA A 142 6.11 -5.95 13.45
C ALA A 142 6.10 -6.27 14.95
N ARG A 143 6.04 -7.53 15.34
CA ARG A 143 5.98 -7.92 16.76
C ARG A 143 7.21 -7.42 17.52
N GLY A 144 6.97 -6.81 18.68
CA GLY A 144 8.01 -6.24 19.54
C GLY A 144 8.55 -4.89 19.04
N THR A 145 7.99 -4.31 18.01
CA THR A 145 8.35 -2.98 17.49
C THR A 145 7.33 -1.93 17.92
N ALA A 146 7.63 -0.66 17.67
CA ALA A 146 6.68 0.44 17.89
C ALA A 146 5.47 0.39 16.93
N SER A 147 5.58 -0.36 15.82
CA SER A 147 4.50 -0.49 14.82
C SER A 147 3.56 -1.68 15.10
N GLU A 148 3.82 -2.48 16.15
CA GLU A 148 3.02 -3.67 16.44
C GLU A 148 1.54 -3.34 16.62
N ASP A 149 1.21 -2.33 17.42
CA ASP A 149 -0.17 -1.95 17.69
C ASP A 149 -0.88 -1.38 16.45
N ASP A 150 -0.14 -0.75 15.54
CA ASP A 150 -0.68 -0.17 14.30
C ASP A 150 -0.95 -1.22 13.23
N LEU A 151 -0.19 -2.31 13.22
CA LEU A 151 -0.26 -3.37 12.19
C LEU A 151 -1.08 -4.58 12.64
N LYS A 152 -1.22 -4.80 13.94
CA LYS A 152 -1.96 -5.93 14.49
C LYS A 152 -3.44 -5.86 14.15
N GLY A 153 -3.92 -6.89 13.47
CA GLY A 153 -5.33 -6.98 13.06
C GLY A 153 -5.73 -6.03 11.95
N LEU A 154 -4.76 -5.39 11.29
CA LEU A 154 -5.02 -4.42 10.23
C LEU A 154 -5.70 -5.04 9.02
N PHE A 155 -5.47 -6.34 8.78
CA PHE A 155 -6.02 -7.09 7.66
C PHE A 155 -7.12 -8.07 8.07
N ASP A 156 -7.64 -7.98 9.30
CA ASP A 156 -8.63 -8.92 9.85
C ASP A 156 -9.99 -8.86 9.13
N ASP A 157 -10.36 -7.68 8.61
CA ASP A 157 -11.62 -7.48 7.89
C ASP A 157 -11.56 -7.99 6.43
N LEU A 158 -10.35 -8.33 5.92
CA LEU A 158 -10.14 -8.86 4.58
C LEU A 158 -10.17 -10.39 4.58
N ASP A 159 -11.38 -10.98 4.66
CA ASP A 159 -11.55 -12.42 4.52
C ASP A 159 -11.43 -12.85 3.06
N VAL A 160 -10.20 -13.16 2.62
CA VAL A 160 -9.89 -13.62 1.26
C VAL A 160 -10.53 -14.97 0.92
N ASN A 161 -11.02 -15.71 1.93
CA ASN A 161 -11.70 -16.98 1.80
C ASN A 161 -13.23 -16.85 1.86
N SER A 162 -13.76 -15.65 2.02
CA SER A 162 -15.19 -15.39 2.13
C SER A 162 -15.98 -15.88 0.90
N GLN A 163 -17.10 -16.55 1.17
CA GLN A 163 -18.05 -16.93 0.11
C GLN A 163 -18.67 -15.70 -0.60
N LYS A 164 -18.60 -14.51 0.01
CA LYS A 164 -19.04 -13.26 -0.61
C LYS A 164 -18.17 -12.88 -1.82
N LEU A 165 -16.88 -13.25 -1.82
CA LEU A 165 -16.02 -13.12 -3.00
C LEU A 165 -16.38 -14.16 -4.09
N GLY A 166 -16.89 -15.30 -3.73
CA GLY A 166 -17.32 -16.32 -4.67
C GLY A 166 -17.44 -17.71 -4.04
N PRO A 167 -18.28 -18.60 -4.63
CA PRO A 167 -18.55 -19.92 -4.07
C PRO A 167 -17.38 -20.89 -4.19
N THR A 168 -16.40 -20.61 -5.05
CA THR A 168 -15.21 -21.45 -5.27
C THR A 168 -13.93 -20.64 -5.13
N VAL A 169 -12.81 -21.31 -4.83
CA VAL A 169 -11.48 -20.68 -4.78
C VAL A 169 -11.19 -19.90 -6.06
N ALA A 170 -11.41 -20.52 -7.23
CA ALA A 170 -11.19 -19.88 -8.52
C ALA A 170 -12.00 -18.57 -8.68
N LYS A 171 -13.26 -18.55 -8.24
CA LYS A 171 -14.11 -17.35 -8.30
C LYS A 171 -13.67 -16.28 -7.31
N ARG A 172 -13.21 -16.68 -6.13
CA ARG A 172 -12.63 -15.75 -5.16
C ARG A 172 -11.35 -15.11 -5.72
N ASN A 173 -10.45 -15.94 -6.24
CA ASN A 173 -9.19 -15.47 -6.82
C ASN A 173 -9.41 -14.56 -8.03
N GLU A 174 -10.37 -14.86 -8.91
CA GLU A 174 -10.75 -13.96 -10.01
C GLU A 174 -11.11 -12.53 -9.53
N LYS A 175 -11.81 -12.43 -8.40
CA LYS A 175 -12.18 -11.13 -7.81
C LYS A 175 -11.01 -10.45 -7.12
N LEU A 176 -10.16 -11.22 -6.45
CA LEU A 176 -8.94 -10.69 -5.83
C LEU A 176 -7.97 -10.12 -6.88
N VAL A 177 -7.79 -10.82 -8.01
CA VAL A 177 -7.02 -10.31 -9.16
C VAL A 177 -7.58 -8.97 -9.63
N LYS A 178 -8.89 -8.89 -9.90
CA LYS A 178 -9.54 -7.64 -10.33
C LYS A 178 -9.35 -6.51 -9.33
N LEU A 179 -9.37 -6.83 -8.03
CA LEU A 179 -9.16 -5.85 -6.97
C LEU A 179 -7.72 -5.36 -6.95
N LEU A 180 -6.74 -6.26 -7.01
CA LEU A 180 -5.32 -5.92 -7.08
C LEU A 180 -5.02 -5.05 -8.31
N ASP A 181 -5.58 -5.41 -9.47
CA ASP A 181 -5.39 -4.64 -10.70
C ASP A 181 -6.02 -3.26 -10.61
N ALA A 182 -7.27 -3.19 -10.15
CA ALA A 182 -7.96 -1.90 -10.01
C ALA A 182 -7.21 -0.96 -9.06
N ILE A 183 -6.67 -1.49 -7.95
CA ILE A 183 -5.89 -0.71 -7.00
C ILE A 183 -4.50 -0.38 -7.56
N GLY A 184 -3.85 -1.32 -8.25
CA GLY A 184 -2.55 -1.12 -8.88
C GLY A 184 -2.57 -0.05 -9.97
N ASP A 185 -3.67 0.09 -10.69
CA ASP A 185 -3.85 1.09 -11.75
C ASP A 185 -4.18 2.50 -11.21
N LEU A 186 -4.41 2.63 -9.89
CA LEU A 186 -4.56 3.95 -9.29
C LEU A 186 -3.25 4.72 -9.39
N ASN A 187 -3.27 5.90 -9.97
CA ASN A 187 -2.15 6.81 -9.90
C ASN A 187 -2.24 7.58 -8.55
N PRO A 188 -1.40 7.28 -7.54
CA PRO A 188 -1.43 7.97 -6.26
C PRO A 188 -0.96 9.43 -6.39
N ASN A 189 -0.23 9.75 -7.46
CA ASN A 189 0.25 11.10 -7.77
C ASN A 189 -0.20 11.48 -9.18
N PRO A 190 -1.38 12.12 -9.36
CA PRO A 190 -1.64 12.76 -10.63
C PRO A 190 -0.56 13.82 -10.88
N PRO A 191 -0.01 13.93 -12.12
CA PRO A 191 0.99 14.94 -12.42
C PRO A 191 0.45 16.31 -12.02
N MET A 192 1.19 17.01 -11.18
CA MET A 192 0.92 18.43 -10.91
C MET A 192 1.07 19.18 -12.22
N ARG A 193 -0.03 19.66 -12.80
CA ARG A 193 -0.07 20.63 -13.89
C ARG A 193 -0.04 22.02 -13.33
#